data_772f350a9786ca48fa688bfc779bee8d
#
_entry.id   772f350a9786ca48fa688bfc779bee8d
#
_cell.length_a   1.000
_cell.length_b   1.000
_cell.length_c   1.000
_cell.angle_alpha   90.00
_cell.angle_beta   90.00
_cell.angle_gamma   90.00
#
_symmetry.space_group_name_H-M   'P 1'
#
loop_
_entity.id
_entity.type
_entity.pdbx_description
1 polymer ?
#
loop_
_entity_poly.entity_id
_entity_poly.type
_entity_poly.pdbx_seq_one_letter_code
_entity_poly.pdbx_strand_id
1 'polypeptide(L)'
;MDRISDTLNAAASVPDSTLYATEQHERIDQAVFDQQLSAPPPGREPQGDTGPAGPGVSVQSEVNRNATAQQSDMKLVVISNRVSPFDPTKAQTGGLAAALEPVVERSGAIWMGSSDKQSDKIDRSLSLEKIGEGHVARLDLPKGPHRGYYRGFSNSMLWPVLHSLADRISGEEGDYESYRAINDHMAHVAFNLRDRDAFWVHDYHLIPLAADLHKIGVDRPTGFFLHTPWPTPDMIERVPNHRELMKSMLEYDLIGFQTKRDVSNFLACLKSHLGLESKDGVVLTERGQSRCQNFPISIDPKQFTEHLAELPAEEEAKISSLLEQLRGPKLAIGVDRLEYTKGIDKRVEAFNHVLTANPGSISLLQIAPPSRADIEAYQAYSKDVEKAIDQVNAEHSTDNWKPVHYKNESFSQAALARLYRAADVGVVTPLADGMNLVAKEYVAAQDPDDPGVLVLSKFAGAAEGFNEDEALLIDPNRPEDIAAAISKAAEMPRDERIKRWRSMMDKLEAYTIHDWAADYLAKLDDSRVTLPADHFPYLGLGWTNESQMPLYPNYSEAAVAYAAVDPADVELKQAAYANMKTAFDELAGPLTHTQDRLWVLPNNHVDQMGGATEGSIEQ
;
A
#
# COMPACT_ATOMS: atom_id res chain seq x y z
N MET A 1 35.88 -42.17 33.38
CA MET A 1 35.02 -41.76 34.50
C MET A 1 35.55 -40.40 34.91
N ASP A 2 34.66 -39.48 35.08
CA ASP A 2 34.89 -38.06 35.40
C ASP A 2 35.47 -37.18 34.29
N ARG A 3 34.54 -36.60 33.58
CA ARG A 3 34.54 -35.28 32.94
C ARG A 3 33.49 -35.19 31.82
N ILE A 4 32.22 -35.28 32.19
CA ILE A 4 31.09 -34.79 31.37
C ILE A 4 29.99 -34.36 32.35
N SER A 5 30.09 -33.16 32.92
CA SER A 5 28.97 -32.53 33.63
C SER A 5 29.21 -31.05 33.93
N ASP A 6 29.63 -30.23 32.93
CA ASP A 6 29.67 -28.78 33.10
C ASP A 6 29.48 -28.04 31.76
N THR A 7 28.44 -28.41 31.01
CA THR A 7 28.05 -27.63 29.83
C THR A 7 26.55 -27.74 29.53
N LEU A 8 25.71 -27.52 30.53
CA LEU A 8 24.26 -27.38 30.35
C LEU A 8 23.72 -26.38 31.39
N ASN A 9 24.12 -25.12 31.30
CA ASN A 9 23.40 -23.99 31.92
C ASN A 9 23.81 -22.68 31.26
N ALA A 10 23.44 -22.55 30.00
CA ALA A 10 23.29 -21.26 29.32
C ALA A 10 22.05 -21.37 28.45
N ALA A 11 20.89 -21.57 29.07
CA ALA A 11 19.61 -21.32 28.46
C ALA A 11 19.50 -19.80 28.33
N ALA A 12 19.62 -19.30 27.11
CA ALA A 12 19.34 -17.94 26.76
C ALA A 12 17.91 -17.61 27.18
N SER A 13 17.76 -16.63 28.04
CA SER A 13 16.49 -16.03 28.42
C SER A 13 15.84 -15.44 27.16
N VAL A 14 14.74 -16.02 26.74
CA VAL A 14 13.78 -15.42 25.84
C VAL A 14 13.32 -14.12 26.50
N PRO A 15 13.37 -12.95 25.84
CA PRO A 15 12.80 -11.74 26.40
C PRO A 15 11.30 -11.95 26.61
N ASP A 16 10.87 -11.86 27.83
CA ASP A 16 9.48 -11.97 28.24
C ASP A 16 8.69 -10.84 27.58
N SER A 17 7.72 -11.20 26.73
CA SER A 17 6.82 -10.26 26.06
C SER A 17 5.96 -9.44 27.05
N THR A 18 5.98 -9.82 28.33
CA THR A 18 5.32 -9.10 29.44
C THR A 18 6.04 -7.84 29.87
N LEU A 19 7.31 -7.61 29.50
CA LEU A 19 8.04 -6.37 29.84
C LEU A 19 7.55 -5.13 29.09
N TYR A 20 6.73 -5.29 28.05
CA TYR A 20 6.16 -4.17 27.30
C TYR A 20 4.84 -3.63 27.88
N ALA A 21 4.25 -4.31 28.86
CA ALA A 21 2.90 -4.00 29.36
C ALA A 21 2.86 -3.08 30.61
N THR A 22 3.98 -2.71 31.22
CA THR A 22 3.98 -2.05 32.54
C THR A 22 4.68 -0.71 32.62
N GLU A 23 5.10 -0.07 31.51
CA GLU A 23 5.59 1.30 31.59
C GLU A 23 4.49 2.31 31.22
N GLN A 24 4.27 3.19 32.16
CA GLN A 24 3.30 4.27 32.24
C GLN A 24 3.01 4.93 30.89
N HIS A 25 1.71 5.05 30.56
CA HIS A 25 1.20 5.91 29.51
C HIS A 25 1.62 7.36 29.79
N GLU A 26 2.72 7.83 29.25
CA GLU A 26 2.90 9.26 29.03
C GLU A 26 1.84 9.68 28.01
N ARG A 27 0.77 10.28 28.51
CA ARG A 27 -0.24 10.92 27.68
C ARG A 27 0.46 12.03 26.92
N ILE A 28 0.54 11.91 25.61
CA ILE A 28 0.66 13.11 24.77
C ILE A 28 -0.49 13.99 25.20
N ASP A 29 -0.19 15.24 25.52
CA ASP A 29 -1.25 16.18 25.90
C ASP A 29 -2.16 16.36 24.68
N GLN A 30 -3.30 15.65 24.68
CA GLN A 30 -4.25 15.61 23.58
C GLN A 30 -4.68 17.03 23.19
N ALA A 31 -4.74 17.94 24.17
CA ALA A 31 -5.06 19.34 23.95
C ALA A 31 -4.01 20.07 23.09
N VAL A 32 -2.71 19.74 23.26
CA VAL A 32 -1.62 20.33 22.44
C VAL A 32 -1.67 19.75 21.03
N PHE A 33 -1.95 18.46 20.91
CA PHE A 33 -2.10 17.79 19.61
C PHE A 33 -3.30 18.34 18.82
N ASP A 34 -4.45 18.48 19.46
CA ASP A 34 -5.66 19.04 18.86
C ASP A 34 -5.51 20.54 18.54
N GLN A 35 -4.74 21.27 19.35
CA GLN A 35 -4.43 22.67 19.09
C GLN A 35 -3.53 22.86 17.85
N GLN A 36 -2.59 21.95 17.60
CA GLN A 36 -1.77 21.96 16.39
C GLN A 36 -2.59 21.67 15.12
N LEU A 37 -3.60 20.80 15.23
CA LEU A 37 -4.52 20.49 14.13
C LEU A 37 -5.53 21.61 13.83
N SER A 38 -5.83 22.47 14.82
CA SER A 38 -6.86 23.52 14.73
C SER A 38 -6.33 24.90 14.38
N ALA A 39 -5.03 25.08 14.21
CA ALA A 39 -4.44 26.40 13.94
C ALA A 39 -4.78 26.88 12.50
N PRO A 40 -5.39 28.07 12.32
CA PRO A 40 -5.70 28.60 11.00
C PRO A 40 -4.43 29.04 10.25
N PRO A 41 -4.41 28.91 8.90
CA PRO A 41 -3.28 29.36 8.10
C PRO A 41 -3.11 30.88 8.12
N PRO A 42 -1.89 31.40 7.98
CA PRO A 42 -1.68 32.83 7.80
C PRO A 42 -2.22 33.30 6.44
N GLY A 43 -3.07 34.32 6.49
CA GLY A 43 -3.99 34.81 5.48
C GLY A 43 -3.52 34.90 4.02
N ARG A 44 -4.41 34.46 3.15
CA ARG A 44 -4.58 34.98 1.78
C ARG A 44 -6.03 35.40 1.60
N GLU A 45 -6.23 36.64 1.13
CA GLU A 45 -7.55 37.16 0.75
C GLU A 45 -8.06 36.49 -0.54
N PRO A 46 -9.37 36.26 -0.68
CA PRO A 46 -9.95 35.63 -1.86
C PRO A 46 -10.13 36.64 -3.00
N GLN A 47 -9.55 36.37 -4.16
CA GLN A 47 -9.94 37.02 -5.42
C GLN A 47 -11.05 36.19 -6.06
N GLY A 48 -12.23 36.78 -6.16
CA GLY A 48 -13.37 36.19 -6.85
C GLY A 48 -13.24 36.37 -8.37
N ASP A 49 -13.55 35.30 -9.10
CA ASP A 49 -13.81 35.37 -10.53
C ASP A 49 -15.13 34.66 -10.88
N THR A 50 -16.05 35.40 -11.50
CA THR A 50 -17.35 34.94 -11.96
C THR A 50 -17.35 34.82 -13.46
N GLY A 51 -17.30 33.61 -14.02
CA GLY A 51 -17.51 33.30 -15.44
C GLY A 51 -18.71 32.36 -15.65
N PRO A 52 -19.49 32.48 -16.74
CA PRO A 52 -20.77 31.79 -16.87
C PRO A 52 -20.67 30.32 -17.30
N ALA A 53 -21.54 29.50 -16.72
CA ALA A 53 -21.68 28.09 -17.01
C ALA A 53 -22.25 27.79 -18.40
N GLY A 54 -21.61 26.91 -19.16
CA GLY A 54 -22.13 26.27 -20.37
C GLY A 54 -22.85 24.94 -20.08
N PRO A 55 -23.81 24.52 -20.90
CA PRO A 55 -24.64 23.36 -20.60
C PRO A 55 -24.03 22.06 -21.15
N GLY A 56 -24.05 21.02 -20.33
CA GLY A 56 -23.78 19.63 -20.75
C GLY A 56 -22.90 18.81 -19.84
N VAL A 57 -23.36 18.57 -18.62
CA VAL A 57 -22.68 17.64 -17.70
C VAL A 57 -23.54 16.39 -17.58
N SER A 58 -22.95 15.21 -17.86
CA SER A 58 -23.63 13.91 -17.75
C SER A 58 -23.97 13.59 -16.29
N VAL A 59 -25.04 12.81 -16.07
CA VAL A 59 -25.51 12.38 -14.74
C VAL A 59 -24.41 11.65 -13.94
N GLN A 60 -23.48 11.00 -14.62
CA GLN A 60 -22.33 10.32 -14.00
C GLN A 60 -21.36 11.29 -13.31
N SER A 61 -21.19 12.49 -13.85
CA SER A 61 -20.31 13.52 -13.28
C SER A 61 -20.92 14.26 -12.08
N GLU A 62 -22.23 14.17 -11.90
CA GLU A 62 -22.91 14.71 -10.71
C GLU A 62 -22.85 13.73 -9.54
N VAL A 63 -22.95 12.42 -9.80
CA VAL A 63 -22.79 11.38 -8.79
C VAL A 63 -21.35 11.40 -8.22
N ASN A 64 -20.35 11.54 -9.08
CA ASN A 64 -18.95 11.63 -8.63
C ASN A 64 -18.65 12.93 -7.88
N ARG A 65 -19.25 14.07 -8.28
CA ARG A 65 -19.11 15.33 -7.52
C ARG A 65 -19.75 15.28 -6.15
N ASN A 66 -20.87 14.59 -6.00
CA ASN A 66 -21.52 14.39 -4.71
C ASN A 66 -20.74 13.42 -3.81
N ALA A 67 -20.14 12.37 -4.38
CA ALA A 67 -19.24 11.46 -3.66
C ALA A 67 -17.97 12.18 -3.17
N THR A 68 -17.37 13.04 -4.01
CA THR A 68 -16.19 13.86 -3.64
C THR A 68 -16.53 14.88 -2.54
N ALA A 69 -17.74 15.47 -2.56
CA ALA A 69 -18.18 16.41 -1.52
C ALA A 69 -18.46 15.69 -0.17
N GLN A 70 -18.97 14.46 -0.19
CA GLN A 70 -19.18 13.67 1.04
C GLN A 70 -17.86 13.16 1.65
N GLN A 71 -16.80 12.98 0.85
CA GLN A 71 -15.48 12.59 1.34
C GLN A 71 -14.75 13.69 2.13
N SER A 72 -15.11 14.95 1.94
CA SER A 72 -14.45 16.08 2.62
C SER A 72 -14.67 16.11 4.14
N ASP A 73 -15.63 15.37 4.67
CA ASP A 73 -15.95 15.35 6.10
C ASP A 73 -15.36 14.15 6.87
N MET A 74 -14.83 13.11 6.18
CA MET A 74 -14.24 11.94 6.83
C MET A 74 -12.86 12.28 7.39
N LYS A 75 -12.69 12.18 8.70
CA LYS A 75 -11.39 12.34 9.38
C LYS A 75 -10.55 11.07 9.19
N LEU A 76 -9.86 10.98 8.06
CA LEU A 76 -9.08 9.83 7.63
C LEU A 76 -7.67 9.84 8.23
N VAL A 77 -7.17 8.65 8.61
CA VAL A 77 -5.75 8.38 8.87
C VAL A 77 -5.22 7.46 7.78
N VAL A 78 -4.27 7.93 6.99
CA VAL A 78 -3.53 7.12 6.04
C VAL A 78 -2.27 6.62 6.72
N ILE A 79 -1.96 5.33 6.66
CA ILE A 79 -0.77 4.75 7.29
C ILE A 79 0.06 4.03 6.25
N SER A 80 1.35 4.39 6.13
CA SER A 80 2.31 3.70 5.29
C SER A 80 3.62 3.45 6.05
N ASN A 81 4.47 2.56 5.51
CA ASN A 81 5.74 2.23 6.16
C ASN A 81 6.59 3.48 6.46
N ARG A 82 6.66 4.40 5.49
CA ARG A 82 7.52 5.58 5.58
C ARG A 82 6.84 6.80 4.98
N VAL A 83 7.03 7.94 5.63
CA VAL A 83 6.62 9.24 5.10
C VAL A 83 7.80 10.18 5.13
N SER A 84 8.28 10.57 3.95
CA SER A 84 9.38 11.54 3.81
C SER A 84 8.93 12.95 4.20
N PRO A 85 9.85 13.82 4.64
CA PRO A 85 9.54 15.25 4.78
C PRO A 85 9.04 15.79 3.43
N PHE A 86 8.00 16.63 3.49
CA PHE A 86 7.53 17.31 2.30
C PHE A 86 8.59 18.32 1.83
N ASP A 87 9.06 18.15 0.62
CA ASP A 87 9.99 19.10 -0.02
C ASP A 87 9.55 19.29 -1.48
N PRO A 88 8.84 20.38 -1.78
CA PRO A 88 8.32 20.62 -3.13
C PRO A 88 9.44 20.78 -4.19
N THR A 89 10.70 20.95 -3.73
CA THR A 89 11.86 21.10 -4.63
C THR A 89 12.55 19.79 -4.95
N LYS A 90 12.20 18.69 -4.25
CA LYS A 90 12.78 17.36 -4.45
C LYS A 90 11.84 16.44 -5.18
N ALA A 91 12.38 15.71 -6.13
CA ALA A 91 11.68 14.61 -6.77
C ALA A 91 11.19 13.58 -5.73
N GLN A 92 9.90 13.34 -5.67
CA GLN A 92 9.34 12.26 -4.88
C GLN A 92 9.74 10.92 -5.52
N THR A 93 10.57 10.16 -4.84
CA THR A 93 10.97 8.83 -5.29
C THR A 93 10.00 7.78 -4.76
N GLY A 94 8.96 7.47 -5.51
CA GLY A 94 8.06 6.33 -5.23
C GLY A 94 6.62 6.61 -5.61
N GLY A 95 6.04 5.71 -6.40
CA GLY A 95 4.66 5.84 -6.88
C GLY A 95 3.60 5.97 -5.77
N LEU A 96 3.83 5.36 -4.59
CA LEU A 96 2.90 5.48 -3.45
C LEU A 96 2.85 6.91 -2.90
N ALA A 97 4.00 7.55 -2.70
CA ALA A 97 4.05 8.91 -2.17
C ALA A 97 3.38 9.90 -3.13
N ALA A 98 3.72 9.83 -4.42
CA ALA A 98 3.11 10.65 -5.46
C ALA A 98 1.58 10.43 -5.58
N ALA A 99 1.11 9.22 -5.28
CA ALA A 99 -0.32 8.90 -5.30
C ALA A 99 -1.09 9.40 -4.08
N LEU A 100 -0.51 9.32 -2.88
CA LEU A 100 -1.20 9.66 -1.63
C LEU A 100 -1.14 11.14 -1.29
N GLU A 101 -0.07 11.84 -1.67
CA GLU A 101 0.15 13.25 -1.35
C GLU A 101 -1.04 14.14 -1.79
N PRO A 102 -1.52 14.08 -3.05
CA PRO A 102 -2.68 14.87 -3.48
C PRO A 102 -3.97 14.53 -2.73
N VAL A 103 -4.12 13.27 -2.28
CA VAL A 103 -5.27 12.84 -1.48
C VAL A 103 -5.22 13.48 -0.11
N VAL A 104 -4.07 13.45 0.57
CA VAL A 104 -3.87 14.04 1.91
C VAL A 104 -4.01 15.56 1.86
N GLU A 105 -3.39 16.22 0.89
CA GLU A 105 -3.46 17.68 0.72
C GLU A 105 -4.88 18.22 0.64
N ARG A 106 -5.78 17.48 -0.03
CA ARG A 106 -7.15 17.94 -0.30
C ARG A 106 -8.18 17.47 0.72
N SER A 107 -7.93 16.35 1.42
CA SER A 107 -8.94 15.70 2.26
C SER A 107 -8.87 16.07 3.75
N GLY A 108 -7.86 16.84 4.19
CA GLY A 108 -7.63 17.07 5.62
C GLY A 108 -7.19 15.82 6.39
N ALA A 109 -6.78 14.76 5.71
CA ALA A 109 -6.32 13.52 6.29
C ALA A 109 -4.99 13.68 7.05
N ILE A 110 -4.71 12.75 7.96
CA ILE A 110 -3.40 12.61 8.59
C ILE A 110 -2.67 11.44 7.92
N TRP A 111 -1.51 11.70 7.33
CA TRP A 111 -0.65 10.65 6.77
C TRP A 111 0.45 10.28 7.75
N MET A 112 0.32 9.12 8.39
CA MET A 112 1.25 8.61 9.39
C MET A 112 2.22 7.59 8.79
N GLY A 113 3.48 7.67 9.18
CA GLY A 113 4.50 6.68 8.84
C GLY A 113 5.83 6.97 9.51
N SER A 114 6.80 6.06 9.30
CA SER A 114 8.12 6.25 9.87
C SER A 114 8.88 7.41 9.24
N SER A 115 9.68 8.09 10.05
CA SER A 115 10.70 9.01 9.60
C SER A 115 11.93 8.23 9.08
N ASP A 116 12.96 8.94 8.62
CA ASP A 116 14.26 8.35 8.29
C ASP A 116 15.13 8.03 9.50
N LYS A 117 14.68 8.42 10.68
CA LYS A 117 15.42 8.29 11.92
C LYS A 117 15.00 7.02 12.67
N GLN A 118 15.93 6.50 13.44
CA GLN A 118 15.70 5.40 14.36
C GLN A 118 16.00 5.86 15.79
N SER A 119 15.20 5.41 16.73
CA SER A 119 15.36 5.71 18.15
C SER A 119 15.99 4.52 18.90
N ASP A 120 16.93 4.79 19.81
CA ASP A 120 17.44 3.77 20.74
C ASP A 120 16.46 3.48 21.88
N LYS A 121 15.41 4.31 22.02
CA LYS A 121 14.32 4.16 22.99
C LYS A 121 13.00 3.92 22.25
N ILE A 122 12.05 3.31 22.95
CA ILE A 122 10.67 3.26 22.47
C ILE A 122 10.09 4.66 22.59
N ASP A 123 9.90 5.31 21.45
CA ASP A 123 9.30 6.65 21.35
C ASP A 123 7.97 6.54 20.58
N ARG A 124 6.89 6.95 21.23
CA ARG A 124 5.54 6.93 20.66
C ARG A 124 5.07 8.34 20.26
N SER A 125 5.97 9.32 20.25
CA SER A 125 5.66 10.68 19.83
C SER A 125 5.48 10.78 18.31
N LEU A 126 4.60 11.69 17.88
CA LEU A 126 4.39 12.04 16.48
C LEU A 126 4.89 13.47 16.24
N SER A 127 5.69 13.63 15.20
CA SER A 127 6.02 14.95 14.67
C SER A 127 5.03 15.30 13.57
N LEU A 128 4.31 16.41 13.71
CA LEU A 128 3.29 16.86 12.76
C LEU A 128 3.84 17.97 11.87
N GLU A 129 3.54 17.86 10.57
CA GLU A 129 3.82 18.88 9.57
C GLU A 129 2.58 19.08 8.70
N LYS A 130 2.16 20.34 8.50
CA LYS A 130 0.97 20.66 7.69
C LYS A 130 1.30 20.54 6.20
N ILE A 131 0.40 19.92 5.44
CA ILE A 131 0.46 19.78 3.98
C ILE A 131 -0.94 20.06 3.40
N GLY A 132 -1.09 21.19 2.68
CA GLY A 132 -2.41 21.61 2.20
C GLY A 132 -3.42 21.73 3.34
N GLU A 133 -4.53 21.02 3.23
CA GLU A 133 -5.55 20.90 4.28
C GLU A 133 -5.24 19.77 5.27
N GLY A 134 -4.34 18.83 4.92
CA GLY A 134 -3.97 17.68 5.73
C GLY A 134 -2.70 17.86 6.55
N HIS A 135 -2.23 16.76 7.12
CA HIS A 135 -1.00 16.71 7.91
C HIS A 135 -0.20 15.45 7.61
N VAL A 136 1.11 15.56 7.70
CA VAL A 136 2.05 14.44 7.77
C VAL A 136 2.44 14.22 9.22
N ALA A 137 2.31 12.99 9.71
CA ALA A 137 2.64 12.57 11.06
C ALA A 137 3.79 11.55 11.02
N ARG A 138 4.96 11.90 11.52
CA ARG A 138 6.14 11.02 11.47
C ARG A 138 6.53 10.54 12.86
N LEU A 139 6.93 9.26 12.93
CA LEU A 139 7.49 8.63 14.12
C LEU A 139 8.87 8.06 13.83
N ASP A 140 9.71 7.98 14.85
CA ASP A 140 11.01 7.33 14.78
C ASP A 140 10.84 5.86 15.22
N LEU A 141 11.24 4.91 14.35
CA LEU A 141 11.12 3.49 14.66
C LEU A 141 12.21 3.02 15.64
N PRO A 142 11.91 2.03 16.52
CA PRO A 142 12.90 1.40 17.37
C PRO A 142 14.03 0.78 16.55
N LYS A 143 15.28 1.11 16.89
CA LYS A 143 16.47 0.64 16.16
C LYS A 143 16.68 -0.87 16.23
N GLY A 144 16.40 -1.49 17.39
CA GLY A 144 16.64 -2.92 17.61
C GLY A 144 15.96 -3.80 16.56
N PRO A 145 14.63 -3.78 16.44
CA PRO A 145 13.92 -4.64 15.49
C PRO A 145 13.93 -4.10 14.04
N HIS A 146 14.38 -2.87 13.79
CA HIS A 146 14.25 -2.24 12.47
C HIS A 146 14.91 -3.04 11.34
N ARG A 147 16.10 -3.62 11.57
CA ARG A 147 16.82 -4.40 10.54
C ARG A 147 16.03 -5.65 10.15
N GLY A 148 15.59 -6.46 11.12
CA GLY A 148 14.82 -7.68 10.87
C GLY A 148 13.46 -7.37 10.22
N TYR A 149 12.80 -6.31 10.67
CA TYR A 149 11.56 -5.82 10.06
C TYR A 149 11.73 -5.44 8.59
N TYR A 150 12.63 -4.47 8.30
CA TYR A 150 12.71 -3.86 6.97
C TYR A 150 13.55 -4.70 6.00
N ARG A 151 14.81 -5.00 6.37
CA ARG A 151 15.70 -5.76 5.48
C ARG A 151 15.35 -7.24 5.46
N GLY A 152 15.09 -7.82 6.64
CA GLY A 152 14.79 -9.23 6.80
C GLY A 152 13.42 -9.58 6.26
N PHE A 153 12.39 -9.56 7.11
CA PHE A 153 11.08 -10.10 6.75
C PHE A 153 10.40 -9.36 5.59
N SER A 154 10.40 -8.02 5.58
CA SER A 154 9.73 -7.28 4.51
C SER A 154 10.40 -7.45 3.15
N ASN A 155 11.71 -7.23 3.05
CA ASN A 155 12.37 -7.10 1.75
C ASN A 155 13.19 -8.34 1.32
N SER A 156 13.55 -9.24 2.24
CA SER A 156 14.23 -10.49 1.89
C SER A 156 13.31 -11.71 1.91
N MET A 157 12.13 -11.63 2.57
CA MET A 157 11.14 -12.70 2.58
C MET A 157 9.87 -12.32 1.81
N LEU A 158 9.10 -11.30 2.26
CA LEU A 158 7.81 -10.96 1.64
C LEU A 158 7.96 -10.44 0.22
N TRP A 159 8.87 -9.49 -0.02
CA TRP A 159 9.03 -8.88 -1.34
C TRP A 159 9.27 -9.90 -2.46
N PRO A 160 10.26 -10.82 -2.37
CA PRO A 160 10.44 -11.83 -3.42
C PRO A 160 9.28 -12.81 -3.53
N VAL A 161 8.64 -13.21 -2.41
CA VAL A 161 7.47 -14.10 -2.44
C VAL A 161 6.30 -13.44 -3.16
N LEU A 162 5.97 -12.20 -2.84
CA LEU A 162 4.87 -11.45 -3.47
C LEU A 162 5.10 -11.27 -4.97
N HIS A 163 6.36 -11.18 -5.42
CA HIS A 163 6.72 -11.09 -6.84
C HIS A 163 7.01 -12.46 -7.50
N SER A 164 6.74 -13.57 -6.81
CA SER A 164 6.94 -14.95 -7.30
C SER A 164 8.39 -15.27 -7.70
N LEU A 165 9.37 -14.69 -7.03
CA LEU A 165 10.81 -14.87 -7.25
C LEU A 165 11.42 -15.77 -6.17
N ALA A 166 11.17 -17.08 -6.28
CA ALA A 166 11.53 -18.07 -5.28
C ALA A 166 13.05 -18.17 -5.00
N ASP A 167 13.87 -17.92 -6.00
CA ASP A 167 15.34 -17.93 -5.95
C ASP A 167 15.94 -16.72 -5.20
N ARG A 168 15.12 -15.70 -4.92
CA ARG A 168 15.52 -14.48 -4.21
C ARG A 168 15.10 -14.48 -2.74
N ILE A 169 14.40 -15.51 -2.28
CA ILE A 169 13.95 -15.60 -0.90
C ILE A 169 15.15 -15.83 0.01
N SER A 170 15.28 -14.96 1.00
CA SER A 170 16.25 -15.09 2.09
C SER A 170 15.62 -14.49 3.35
N GLY A 171 16.11 -14.90 4.52
CA GLY A 171 15.61 -14.39 5.80
C GLY A 171 16.39 -15.06 6.94
N GLU A 172 16.42 -14.41 8.07
CA GLU A 172 17.10 -14.87 9.27
C GLU A 172 16.05 -15.21 10.34
N GLU A 173 16.42 -16.08 11.28
CA GLU A 173 15.63 -16.34 12.47
C GLU A 173 15.45 -15.03 13.26
N GLY A 174 14.21 -14.74 13.72
CA GLY A 174 13.89 -13.50 14.43
C GLY A 174 13.44 -12.34 13.55
N ASP A 175 13.50 -12.46 12.21
CA ASP A 175 13.03 -11.40 11.30
C ASP A 175 11.51 -11.21 11.40
N TYR A 176 10.75 -12.30 11.56
CA TYR A 176 9.31 -12.22 11.73
C TYR A 176 8.91 -11.57 13.05
N GLU A 177 9.57 -11.91 14.14
CA GLU A 177 9.37 -11.29 15.45
C GLU A 177 9.65 -9.79 15.40
N SER A 178 10.71 -9.41 14.69
CA SER A 178 11.04 -7.99 14.43
C SER A 178 9.95 -7.29 13.63
N TYR A 179 9.40 -7.96 12.64
CA TYR A 179 8.29 -7.46 11.83
C TYR A 179 7.03 -7.25 12.68
N ARG A 180 6.70 -8.20 13.55
CA ARG A 180 5.59 -8.11 14.50
C ARG A 180 5.80 -6.96 15.50
N ALA A 181 7.01 -6.83 16.06
CA ALA A 181 7.33 -5.79 17.06
C ALA A 181 7.19 -4.36 16.49
N ILE A 182 7.57 -4.13 15.23
CA ILE A 182 7.39 -2.82 14.59
C ILE A 182 5.92 -2.54 14.31
N ASN A 183 5.13 -3.54 13.86
CA ASN A 183 3.70 -3.37 13.63
C ASN A 183 2.95 -3.07 14.94
N ASP A 184 3.26 -3.78 16.02
CA ASP A 184 2.73 -3.50 17.35
C ASP A 184 3.07 -2.07 17.81
N HIS A 185 4.32 -1.65 17.65
CA HIS A 185 4.75 -0.29 17.97
C HIS A 185 3.96 0.76 17.15
N MET A 186 3.80 0.55 15.84
CA MET A 186 3.02 1.47 15.00
C MET A 186 1.55 1.51 15.38
N ALA A 187 0.95 0.38 15.79
CA ALA A 187 -0.41 0.34 16.30
C ALA A 187 -0.58 1.19 17.56
N HIS A 188 0.35 1.07 18.51
CA HIS A 188 0.34 1.89 19.73
C HIS A 188 0.50 3.39 19.46
N VAL A 189 1.27 3.77 18.43
CA VAL A 189 1.36 5.18 18.00
C VAL A 189 0.06 5.62 17.33
N ALA A 190 -0.50 4.81 16.43
CA ALA A 190 -1.76 5.09 15.74
C ALA A 190 -2.97 5.17 16.70
N PHE A 191 -2.88 4.53 17.87
CA PHE A 191 -3.90 4.65 18.93
C PHE A 191 -4.16 6.11 19.37
N ASN A 192 -3.17 6.99 19.26
CA ASN A 192 -3.36 8.42 19.53
C ASN A 192 -4.32 9.10 18.54
N LEU A 193 -4.60 8.45 17.40
CA LEU A 193 -5.50 8.91 16.34
C LEU A 193 -6.84 8.17 16.32
N ARG A 194 -7.19 7.40 17.36
CA ARG A 194 -8.38 6.55 17.45
C ARG A 194 -9.73 7.28 17.42
N ASP A 195 -9.73 8.59 17.58
CA ASP A 195 -10.88 9.48 17.45
C ASP A 195 -11.24 9.81 15.99
N ARG A 196 -10.39 9.40 15.05
CA ARG A 196 -10.62 9.56 13.62
C ARG A 196 -11.68 8.56 13.13
N ASP A 197 -12.25 8.85 11.95
CA ASP A 197 -13.38 8.08 11.43
C ASP A 197 -12.96 6.77 10.78
N ALA A 198 -11.79 6.74 10.14
CA ALA A 198 -11.27 5.55 9.47
C ALA A 198 -9.74 5.52 9.38
N PHE A 199 -9.19 4.30 9.20
CA PHE A 199 -7.79 4.06 8.93
C PHE A 199 -7.62 3.43 7.54
N TRP A 200 -6.65 3.92 6.77
CA TRP A 200 -6.29 3.37 5.47
C TRP A 200 -4.82 2.99 5.45
N VAL A 201 -4.56 1.70 5.57
CA VAL A 201 -3.22 1.12 5.75
C VAL A 201 -2.66 0.66 4.41
N HIS A 202 -1.41 0.99 4.14
CA HIS A 202 -0.77 0.70 2.85
C HIS A 202 0.42 -0.23 2.97
N ASP A 203 0.37 -1.23 2.09
CA ASP A 203 1.46 -2.08 1.64
C ASP A 203 1.93 -3.15 2.63
N TYR A 204 2.66 -4.14 2.12
CA TYR A 204 3.04 -5.40 2.75
C TYR A 204 3.85 -5.28 4.05
N HIS A 205 4.39 -4.10 4.32
CA HIS A 205 5.08 -3.82 5.58
C HIS A 205 4.16 -3.85 6.80
N LEU A 206 2.87 -3.62 6.61
CA LEU A 206 1.90 -3.35 7.66
C LEU A 206 0.72 -4.34 7.70
N ILE A 207 0.90 -5.53 7.14
CA ILE A 207 -0.16 -6.56 7.12
C ILE A 207 -0.77 -6.82 8.51
N PRO A 208 -0.01 -6.93 9.62
CA PRO A 208 -0.58 -7.21 10.93
C PRO A 208 -1.25 -6.03 11.64
N LEU A 209 -1.13 -4.81 11.10
CA LEU A 209 -1.45 -3.58 11.84
C LEU A 209 -2.91 -3.52 12.33
N ALA A 210 -3.90 -3.95 11.52
CA ALA A 210 -5.29 -3.98 11.96
C ALA A 210 -5.51 -4.91 13.16
N ALA A 211 -4.92 -6.10 13.13
CA ALA A 211 -4.99 -7.04 14.24
C ALA A 211 -4.42 -6.44 15.53
N ASP A 212 -3.32 -5.68 15.43
CA ASP A 212 -2.71 -5.04 16.58
C ASP A 212 -3.50 -3.82 17.07
N LEU A 213 -4.12 -3.02 16.16
CA LEU A 213 -5.05 -1.95 16.51
C LEU A 213 -6.28 -2.49 17.26
N HIS A 214 -6.86 -3.60 16.81
CA HIS A 214 -8.02 -4.22 17.47
C HIS A 214 -7.69 -4.73 18.86
N LYS A 215 -6.50 -5.34 19.07
CA LYS A 215 -6.04 -5.80 20.40
C LYS A 215 -5.99 -4.68 21.43
N ILE A 216 -5.69 -3.46 21.02
CA ILE A 216 -5.63 -2.28 21.90
C ILE A 216 -6.92 -1.46 21.89
N GLY A 217 -8.02 -2.01 21.35
CA GLY A 217 -9.37 -1.43 21.43
C GLY A 217 -9.67 -0.34 20.41
N VAL A 218 -8.94 -0.26 19.29
CA VAL A 218 -9.31 0.61 18.16
C VAL A 218 -10.32 -0.11 17.28
N ASP A 219 -11.60 0.28 17.37
CA ASP A 219 -12.69 -0.27 16.57
C ASP A 219 -13.21 0.79 15.60
N ARG A 220 -12.45 1.04 14.56
CA ARG A 220 -12.76 1.95 13.46
C ARG A 220 -12.65 1.22 12.13
N PRO A 221 -13.40 1.63 11.10
CA PRO A 221 -13.21 1.10 9.75
C PRO A 221 -11.76 1.14 9.36
N THR A 222 -11.21 -0.02 9.05
CA THR A 222 -9.80 -0.15 8.75
C THR A 222 -9.66 -0.86 7.40
N GLY A 223 -9.18 -0.12 6.41
CA GLY A 223 -8.89 -0.63 5.08
C GLY A 223 -7.41 -0.92 4.90
N PHE A 224 -7.09 -1.92 4.07
CA PHE A 224 -5.75 -2.27 3.65
C PHE A 224 -5.62 -2.20 2.14
N PHE A 225 -4.53 -1.62 1.63
CA PHE A 225 -4.24 -1.60 0.21
C PHE A 225 -2.86 -2.18 -0.08
N LEU A 226 -2.80 -3.24 -0.88
CA LEU A 226 -1.56 -3.87 -1.30
C LEU A 226 -1.10 -3.31 -2.64
N HIS A 227 0.10 -2.73 -2.67
CA HIS A 227 0.69 -2.14 -3.89
C HIS A 227 1.51 -3.14 -4.71
N THR A 228 1.89 -4.27 -4.13
CA THR A 228 2.58 -5.38 -4.81
C THR A 228 1.57 -6.39 -5.37
N PRO A 229 1.99 -7.31 -6.26
CA PRO A 229 1.18 -8.46 -6.60
C PRO A 229 0.88 -9.33 -5.37
N TRP A 230 -0.14 -10.19 -5.47
CA TRP A 230 -0.34 -11.31 -4.56
C TRP A 230 -0.05 -12.64 -5.26
N PRO A 231 0.77 -13.52 -4.68
CA PRO A 231 1.23 -14.75 -5.33
C PRO A 231 0.20 -15.87 -5.29
N THR A 232 0.52 -16.97 -5.97
CA THR A 232 -0.25 -18.22 -5.93
C THR A 232 -0.11 -18.96 -4.58
N PRO A 233 -1.01 -19.92 -4.25
CA PRO A 233 -0.96 -20.65 -2.98
C PRO A 233 0.36 -21.39 -2.71
N ASP A 234 0.95 -21.99 -3.72
CA ASP A 234 2.24 -22.69 -3.61
C ASP A 234 3.41 -21.73 -3.34
N MET A 235 3.27 -20.49 -3.78
CA MET A 235 4.32 -19.49 -3.58
C MET A 235 4.23 -18.83 -2.21
N ILE A 236 3.02 -18.48 -1.73
CA ILE A 236 2.84 -17.87 -0.39
C ILE A 236 3.22 -18.86 0.74
N GLU A 237 3.08 -20.15 0.52
CA GLU A 237 3.47 -21.21 1.47
C GLU A 237 4.96 -21.16 1.83
N ARG A 238 5.80 -20.56 1.00
CA ARG A 238 7.23 -20.34 1.28
C ARG A 238 7.50 -19.37 2.42
N VAL A 239 6.51 -18.55 2.80
CA VAL A 239 6.58 -17.74 4.02
C VAL A 239 6.16 -18.60 5.20
N PRO A 240 7.04 -18.88 6.18
CA PRO A 240 6.74 -19.78 7.31
C PRO A 240 5.44 -19.40 8.06
N ASN A 241 5.19 -18.11 8.22
CA ASN A 241 4.05 -17.54 8.95
C ASN A 241 2.87 -17.14 8.02
N HIS A 242 2.80 -17.68 6.79
CA HIS A 242 1.77 -17.26 5.79
C HIS A 242 0.33 -17.37 6.30
N ARG A 243 0.01 -18.42 7.10
CA ARG A 243 -1.35 -18.59 7.66
C ARG A 243 -1.70 -17.47 8.64
N GLU A 244 -0.75 -17.09 9.49
CA GLU A 244 -0.92 -15.99 10.44
C GLU A 244 -1.05 -14.64 9.74
N LEU A 245 -0.22 -14.39 8.72
CA LEU A 245 -0.30 -13.19 7.90
C LEU A 245 -1.65 -13.06 7.21
N MET A 246 -2.16 -14.13 6.59
CA MET A 246 -3.47 -14.13 5.95
C MET A 246 -4.61 -13.90 6.93
N LYS A 247 -4.53 -14.49 8.14
CA LYS A 247 -5.49 -14.20 9.22
C LYS A 247 -5.43 -12.74 9.64
N SER A 248 -4.23 -12.16 9.76
CA SER A 248 -4.05 -10.73 10.06
C SER A 248 -4.63 -9.83 8.96
N MET A 249 -4.55 -10.23 7.70
CA MET A 249 -5.22 -9.49 6.61
C MET A 249 -6.74 -9.52 6.74
N LEU A 250 -7.31 -10.61 7.21
CA LEU A 250 -8.76 -10.73 7.42
C LEU A 250 -9.29 -9.90 8.61
N GLU A 251 -8.42 -9.25 9.37
CA GLU A 251 -8.79 -8.26 10.38
C GLU A 251 -9.13 -6.89 9.78
N TYR A 252 -8.83 -6.66 8.50
CA TYR A 252 -9.26 -5.46 7.77
C TYR A 252 -10.68 -5.61 7.24
N ASP A 253 -11.48 -4.54 7.30
CA ASP A 253 -12.85 -4.50 6.77
C ASP A 253 -12.86 -4.55 5.23
N LEU A 254 -11.87 -3.87 4.61
CA LEU A 254 -11.66 -3.84 3.16
C LEU A 254 -10.20 -4.10 2.82
N ILE A 255 -9.97 -5.10 1.95
CA ILE A 255 -8.64 -5.41 1.40
C ILE A 255 -8.65 -5.08 -0.09
N GLY A 256 -7.89 -4.05 -0.46
CA GLY A 256 -7.71 -3.60 -1.83
C GLY A 256 -6.47 -4.19 -2.49
N PHE A 257 -6.61 -4.61 -3.72
CA PHE A 257 -5.54 -5.09 -4.58
C PHE A 257 -5.49 -4.30 -5.89
N GLN A 258 -4.37 -4.38 -6.60
CA GLN A 258 -4.21 -3.71 -7.87
C GLN A 258 -5.01 -4.36 -9.00
N THR A 259 -5.06 -5.68 -9.03
CA THR A 259 -5.61 -6.45 -10.16
C THR A 259 -6.63 -7.49 -9.72
N LYS A 260 -7.48 -7.91 -10.67
CA LYS A 260 -8.42 -9.03 -10.46
C LYS A 260 -7.66 -10.34 -10.21
N ARG A 261 -6.50 -10.51 -10.84
CA ARG A 261 -5.62 -11.66 -10.63
C ARG A 261 -5.16 -11.75 -9.18
N ASP A 262 -4.76 -10.63 -8.57
CA ASP A 262 -4.30 -10.59 -7.18
C ASP A 262 -5.43 -10.95 -6.21
N VAL A 263 -6.65 -10.44 -6.43
CA VAL A 263 -7.85 -10.83 -5.67
C VAL A 263 -8.08 -12.34 -5.79
N SER A 264 -8.06 -12.87 -7.02
CA SER A 264 -8.30 -14.31 -7.26
C SER A 264 -7.25 -15.18 -6.57
N ASN A 265 -5.98 -14.78 -6.64
CA ASN A 265 -4.88 -15.47 -5.97
C ASN A 265 -5.03 -15.43 -4.45
N PHE A 266 -5.37 -14.27 -3.87
CA PHE A 266 -5.58 -14.14 -2.43
C PHE A 266 -6.71 -15.04 -1.94
N LEU A 267 -7.87 -15.02 -2.61
CA LEU A 267 -9.00 -15.88 -2.28
C LEU A 267 -8.66 -17.37 -2.44
N ALA A 268 -7.88 -17.74 -3.46
CA ALA A 268 -7.38 -19.10 -3.62
C ALA A 268 -6.43 -19.52 -2.47
N CYS A 269 -5.59 -18.59 -1.97
CA CYS A 269 -4.74 -18.83 -0.80
C CYS A 269 -5.58 -19.05 0.47
N LEU A 270 -6.61 -18.23 0.70
CA LEU A 270 -7.52 -18.40 1.84
C LEU A 270 -8.20 -19.77 1.81
N LYS A 271 -8.71 -20.17 0.65
CA LYS A 271 -9.33 -21.49 0.47
C LYS A 271 -8.33 -22.62 0.72
N SER A 272 -7.15 -22.56 0.09
CA SER A 272 -6.16 -23.63 0.16
C SER A 272 -5.56 -23.79 1.56
N HIS A 273 -5.20 -22.69 2.22
CA HIS A 273 -4.45 -22.74 3.48
C HIS A 273 -5.31 -22.58 4.72
N LEU A 274 -6.43 -21.86 4.65
CA LEU A 274 -7.30 -21.62 5.81
C LEU A 274 -8.65 -22.34 5.70
N GLY A 275 -8.99 -22.92 4.55
CA GLY A 275 -10.30 -23.54 4.31
C GLY A 275 -11.45 -22.54 4.22
N LEU A 276 -11.17 -21.26 4.02
CA LEU A 276 -12.17 -20.20 3.97
C LEU A 276 -12.69 -20.02 2.54
N GLU A 277 -13.99 -19.99 2.40
CA GLU A 277 -14.67 -19.68 1.13
C GLU A 277 -15.05 -18.21 1.09
N SER A 278 -15.16 -17.68 -0.12
CA SER A 278 -15.62 -16.32 -0.38
C SER A 278 -16.85 -16.32 -1.29
N LYS A 279 -17.71 -15.34 -1.11
CA LYS A 279 -18.81 -15.04 -2.03
C LYS A 279 -18.71 -13.59 -2.47
N ASP A 280 -18.58 -13.37 -3.77
CA ASP A 280 -18.48 -12.02 -4.36
C ASP A 280 -17.35 -11.17 -3.73
N GLY A 281 -16.20 -11.81 -3.40
CA GLY A 281 -15.07 -11.19 -2.73
C GLY A 281 -15.23 -10.98 -1.23
N VAL A 282 -16.35 -11.39 -0.63
CA VAL A 282 -16.60 -11.29 0.81
C VAL A 282 -16.23 -12.60 1.50
N VAL A 283 -15.44 -12.51 2.55
CA VAL A 283 -15.03 -13.61 3.43
C VAL A 283 -15.61 -13.37 4.82
N LEU A 284 -16.28 -14.36 5.38
CA LEU A 284 -16.75 -14.30 6.76
C LEU A 284 -15.60 -14.54 7.73
N THR A 285 -15.49 -13.70 8.75
CA THR A 285 -14.44 -13.70 9.76
C THR A 285 -15.04 -13.72 11.17
N GLU A 286 -14.19 -13.91 12.17
CA GLU A 286 -14.60 -13.82 13.57
C GLU A 286 -15.15 -12.44 13.96
N ARG A 287 -14.76 -11.39 13.26
CA ARG A 287 -15.21 -10.00 13.47
C ARG A 287 -16.43 -9.59 12.64
N GLY A 288 -16.93 -10.47 11.78
CA GLY A 288 -18.01 -10.19 10.85
C GLY A 288 -17.65 -10.56 9.43
N GLN A 289 -17.16 -9.62 8.64
CA GLN A 289 -16.74 -9.88 7.27
C GLN A 289 -15.52 -9.03 6.88
N SER A 290 -14.72 -9.57 5.95
CA SER A 290 -13.68 -8.83 5.23
C SER A 290 -13.99 -8.87 3.74
N ARG A 291 -13.90 -7.74 3.07
CA ARG A 291 -14.15 -7.62 1.63
C ARG A 291 -12.84 -7.51 0.87
N CYS A 292 -12.66 -8.36 -0.14
CA CYS A 292 -11.49 -8.35 -1.03
C CYS A 292 -11.92 -7.85 -2.42
N GLN A 293 -11.30 -6.78 -2.91
CA GLN A 293 -11.66 -6.17 -4.19
C GLN A 293 -10.45 -5.55 -4.88
N ASN A 294 -10.47 -5.48 -6.21
CA ASN A 294 -9.44 -4.76 -6.96
C ASN A 294 -9.81 -3.28 -7.13
N PHE A 295 -8.81 -2.43 -6.96
CA PHE A 295 -8.86 -0.99 -7.22
C PHE A 295 -7.57 -0.62 -7.96
N PRO A 296 -7.56 -0.58 -9.29
CA PRO A 296 -6.35 -0.32 -10.05
C PRO A 296 -5.91 1.13 -9.89
N ILE A 297 -4.84 1.38 -9.14
CA ILE A 297 -4.32 2.73 -8.91
C ILE A 297 -4.01 3.43 -10.24
N SER A 298 -4.29 4.72 -10.33
CA SER A 298 -4.05 5.52 -11.52
C SER A 298 -3.17 6.74 -11.21
N ILE A 299 -3.08 7.65 -12.14
CA ILE A 299 -2.39 8.94 -12.06
C ILE A 299 -3.38 10.07 -12.36
N ASP A 300 -2.99 11.31 -12.10
CA ASP A 300 -3.66 12.48 -12.71
C ASP A 300 -2.88 12.87 -13.99
N PRO A 301 -3.41 12.58 -15.19
CA PRO A 301 -2.68 12.85 -16.43
C PRO A 301 -2.47 14.33 -16.69
N LYS A 302 -3.27 15.22 -16.08
CA LYS A 302 -3.13 16.69 -16.24
C LYS A 302 -1.84 17.19 -15.59
N GLN A 303 -1.40 16.58 -14.47
CA GLN A 303 -0.15 16.94 -13.82
C GLN A 303 1.05 16.84 -14.75
N PHE A 304 1.08 15.85 -15.66
CA PHE A 304 2.18 15.71 -16.61
C PHE A 304 2.23 16.81 -17.66
N THR A 305 1.08 17.34 -18.06
CA THR A 305 1.01 18.51 -18.95
C THR A 305 1.45 19.78 -18.21
N GLU A 306 1.06 19.95 -16.96
CA GLU A 306 1.47 21.06 -16.10
C GLU A 306 2.97 21.02 -15.83
N HIS A 307 3.52 19.85 -15.48
CA HIS A 307 4.96 19.65 -15.27
C HIS A 307 5.80 20.02 -16.50
N LEU A 308 5.32 19.72 -17.71
CA LEU A 308 6.00 20.15 -18.94
C LEU A 308 6.11 21.66 -19.08
N ALA A 309 5.13 22.42 -18.56
CA ALA A 309 5.11 23.87 -18.60
C ALA A 309 5.95 24.53 -17.47
N GLU A 310 6.18 23.81 -16.38
CA GLU A 310 6.79 24.32 -15.14
C GLU A 310 8.28 23.96 -14.98
N LEU A 311 8.90 23.26 -15.94
CA LEU A 311 10.28 22.83 -15.83
C LEU A 311 11.23 24.03 -15.69
N PRO A 312 12.03 24.11 -14.60
CA PRO A 312 12.95 25.22 -14.39
C PRO A 312 14.00 25.31 -15.52
N ALA A 313 14.33 26.51 -15.95
CA ALA A 313 15.25 26.73 -17.09
C ALA A 313 16.62 26.04 -16.95
N GLU A 314 17.15 25.93 -15.73
CA GLU A 314 18.40 25.20 -15.45
C GLU A 314 18.22 23.69 -15.69
N GLU A 315 17.11 23.14 -15.26
CA GLU A 315 16.79 21.72 -15.44
C GLU A 315 16.49 21.42 -16.90
N GLU A 316 15.72 22.28 -17.60
CA GLU A 316 15.50 22.18 -19.04
C GLU A 316 16.82 22.17 -19.83
N ALA A 317 17.80 23.02 -19.48
CA ALA A 317 19.09 23.03 -20.12
C ALA A 317 19.86 21.70 -19.91
N LYS A 318 19.78 21.11 -18.71
CA LYS A 318 20.38 19.80 -18.42
C LYS A 318 19.72 18.68 -19.23
N ILE A 319 18.38 18.67 -19.28
CA ILE A 319 17.63 17.67 -20.05
C ILE A 319 17.88 17.83 -21.56
N SER A 320 17.88 19.05 -22.09
CA SER A 320 18.18 19.32 -23.49
C SER A 320 19.59 18.85 -23.86
N SER A 321 20.60 19.11 -23.00
CA SER A 321 21.97 18.60 -23.20
C SER A 321 22.02 17.07 -23.15
N LEU A 322 21.26 16.42 -22.26
CA LEU A 322 21.15 14.96 -22.22
C LEU A 322 20.53 14.42 -23.53
N LEU A 323 19.43 15.00 -23.99
CA LEU A 323 18.77 14.60 -25.23
C LEU A 323 19.68 14.77 -26.46
N GLU A 324 20.51 15.81 -26.49
CA GLU A 324 21.53 15.99 -27.54
C GLU A 324 22.59 14.89 -27.54
N GLN A 325 22.93 14.33 -26.39
CA GLN A 325 23.88 13.22 -26.26
C GLN A 325 23.29 11.88 -26.73
N LEU A 326 21.96 11.74 -26.67
CA LEU A 326 21.21 10.53 -27.04
C LEU A 326 21.06 10.34 -28.57
N ARG A 327 21.92 10.93 -29.36
CA ARG A 327 21.89 11.03 -30.83
C ARG A 327 21.70 9.69 -31.53
N GLY A 328 20.47 9.26 -31.69
CA GLY A 328 20.04 8.14 -32.53
C GLY A 328 18.83 8.54 -33.36
N PRO A 329 18.48 7.80 -34.40
CA PRO A 329 17.27 8.08 -35.19
C PRO A 329 15.99 7.91 -34.37
N LYS A 330 16.03 7.09 -33.30
CA LYS A 330 14.95 6.81 -32.37
C LYS A 330 15.47 6.74 -30.94
N LEU A 331 14.58 6.98 -29.97
CA LEU A 331 14.87 6.91 -28.54
C LEU A 331 13.89 5.97 -27.82
N ALA A 332 14.44 4.97 -27.17
CA ALA A 332 13.72 4.17 -26.17
C ALA A 332 14.02 4.70 -24.76
N ILE A 333 13.07 4.65 -23.84
CA ILE A 333 13.25 5.02 -22.44
C ILE A 333 12.75 3.91 -21.51
N GLY A 334 13.57 3.57 -20.50
CA GLY A 334 13.19 2.75 -19.36
C GLY A 334 13.43 3.51 -18.06
N VAL A 335 12.42 3.60 -17.22
CA VAL A 335 12.51 4.29 -15.92
C VAL A 335 12.01 3.36 -14.84
N ASP A 336 12.88 2.96 -13.93
CA ASP A 336 12.56 2.07 -12.82
C ASP A 336 13.52 2.32 -11.66
N ARG A 337 13.10 1.99 -10.44
CA ARG A 337 14.07 1.83 -9.36
C ARG A 337 14.98 0.63 -9.70
N LEU A 338 16.25 0.70 -9.30
CA LEU A 338 17.21 -0.38 -9.54
C LEU A 338 16.87 -1.60 -8.66
N GLU A 339 15.92 -2.42 -9.14
CA GLU A 339 15.37 -3.60 -8.48
C GLU A 339 15.28 -4.79 -9.45
N TYR A 340 15.60 -5.98 -8.97
CA TYR A 340 15.58 -7.20 -9.79
C TYR A 340 14.19 -7.56 -10.33
N THR A 341 13.11 -7.09 -9.68
CA THR A 341 11.72 -7.28 -10.15
C THR A 341 11.43 -6.51 -11.44
N LYS A 342 12.23 -5.50 -11.77
CA LYS A 342 12.01 -4.61 -12.92
C LYS A 342 12.54 -5.14 -14.24
N GLY A 343 13.33 -6.24 -14.23
CA GLY A 343 13.81 -6.90 -15.45
C GLY A 343 14.69 -5.99 -16.32
N ILE A 344 15.49 -5.10 -15.70
CA ILE A 344 16.38 -4.17 -16.43
C ILE A 344 17.45 -4.94 -17.20
N ASP A 345 17.98 -6.02 -16.61
CA ASP A 345 18.91 -6.94 -17.26
C ASP A 345 18.33 -7.56 -18.53
N LYS A 346 17.06 -8.02 -18.48
CA LYS A 346 16.33 -8.57 -19.62
C LYS A 346 16.06 -7.52 -20.70
N ARG A 347 15.76 -6.29 -20.27
CA ARG A 347 15.60 -5.14 -21.19
C ARG A 347 16.89 -4.83 -21.93
N VAL A 348 18.03 -4.82 -21.24
CA VAL A 348 19.36 -4.58 -21.84
C VAL A 348 19.75 -5.71 -22.79
N GLU A 349 19.50 -6.98 -22.41
CA GLU A 349 19.70 -8.15 -23.28
C GLU A 349 18.85 -8.04 -24.56
N ALA A 350 17.57 -7.71 -24.45
CA ALA A 350 16.68 -7.49 -25.59
C ALA A 350 17.18 -6.35 -26.48
N PHE A 351 17.68 -5.28 -25.87
CA PHE A 351 18.20 -4.15 -26.61
C PHE A 351 19.45 -4.51 -27.42
N ASN A 352 20.30 -5.40 -26.90
CA ASN A 352 21.41 -5.99 -27.66
C ASN A 352 20.92 -6.73 -28.93
N HIS A 353 19.82 -7.50 -28.82
CA HIS A 353 19.22 -8.17 -29.99
C HIS A 353 18.71 -7.16 -31.03
N VAL A 354 18.09 -6.05 -30.61
CA VAL A 354 17.65 -4.97 -31.52
C VAL A 354 18.84 -4.38 -32.28
N LEU A 355 19.92 -4.05 -31.58
CA LEU A 355 21.10 -3.44 -32.19
C LEU A 355 21.89 -4.39 -33.09
N THR A 356 21.90 -5.69 -32.77
CA THR A 356 22.51 -6.72 -33.61
C THR A 356 21.76 -6.87 -34.93
N ALA A 357 20.41 -6.80 -34.88
CA ALA A 357 19.58 -6.88 -36.08
C ALA A 357 19.62 -5.58 -36.91
N ASN A 358 19.59 -4.42 -36.25
CA ASN A 358 19.54 -3.10 -36.89
C ASN A 358 20.55 -2.13 -36.23
N PRO A 359 21.84 -2.20 -36.56
CA PRO A 359 22.85 -1.34 -35.96
C PRO A 359 22.55 0.16 -36.11
N GLY A 360 22.69 0.92 -35.03
CA GLY A 360 22.51 2.37 -35.04
C GLY A 360 21.04 2.84 -35.13
N SER A 361 20.04 1.94 -35.08
CA SER A 361 18.63 2.28 -35.30
C SER A 361 17.98 3.02 -34.15
N ILE A 362 18.41 2.79 -32.90
CA ILE A 362 17.75 3.31 -31.69
C ILE A 362 18.74 3.44 -30.53
N SER A 363 18.56 4.46 -29.69
CA SER A 363 19.26 4.62 -28.40
C SER A 363 18.35 4.25 -27.25
N LEU A 364 18.90 3.77 -26.13
CA LEU A 364 18.19 3.53 -24.88
C LEU A 364 18.66 4.51 -23.80
N LEU A 365 17.75 5.28 -23.25
CA LEU A 365 17.95 5.95 -21.97
C LEU A 365 17.38 5.07 -20.86
N GLN A 366 18.27 4.49 -20.04
CA GLN A 366 17.88 3.75 -18.85
C GLN A 366 18.12 4.61 -17.61
N ILE A 367 17.03 4.99 -16.93
CA ILE A 367 17.06 5.67 -15.63
C ILE A 367 16.75 4.64 -14.56
N ALA A 368 17.67 4.47 -13.59
CA ALA A 368 17.49 3.50 -12.52
C ALA A 368 18.14 3.99 -11.22
N PRO A 369 17.45 4.88 -10.46
CA PRO A 369 17.93 5.30 -9.16
C PRO A 369 18.08 4.11 -8.20
N PRO A 370 19.10 4.15 -7.31
CA PRO A 370 19.35 3.09 -6.35
C PRO A 370 18.15 2.83 -5.46
N SER A 371 17.85 1.56 -5.18
CA SER A 371 16.85 1.12 -4.23
C SER A 371 17.47 0.09 -3.31
N ARG A 372 17.18 0.18 -1.99
CA ARG A 372 17.59 -0.82 -1.00
C ARG A 372 19.07 -1.22 -1.11
N ALA A 373 19.94 -0.21 -1.36
CA ALA A 373 21.36 -0.42 -1.66
C ALA A 373 22.17 -1.11 -0.55
N ASP A 374 21.58 -1.29 0.61
CA ASP A 374 22.12 -1.98 1.78
C ASP A 374 21.76 -3.48 1.84
N ILE A 375 20.99 -4.00 0.87
CA ILE A 375 20.64 -5.42 0.73
C ILE A 375 21.52 -6.06 -0.35
N GLU A 376 22.19 -7.16 -0.02
CA GLU A 376 23.19 -7.82 -0.88
C GLU A 376 22.65 -8.20 -2.27
N ALA A 377 21.42 -8.74 -2.34
CA ALA A 377 20.78 -9.11 -3.61
C ALA A 377 20.63 -7.91 -4.56
N TYR A 378 20.37 -6.71 -4.02
CA TYR A 378 20.25 -5.48 -4.82
C TYR A 378 21.62 -4.96 -5.28
N GLN A 379 22.67 -5.09 -4.44
CA GLN A 379 24.04 -4.74 -4.81
C GLN A 379 24.58 -5.65 -5.93
N ALA A 380 24.29 -6.96 -5.84
CA ALA A 380 24.65 -7.91 -6.88
C ALA A 380 23.95 -7.57 -8.20
N TYR A 381 22.63 -7.33 -8.16
CA TYR A 381 21.86 -6.96 -9.33
C TYR A 381 22.35 -5.66 -10.00
N SER A 382 22.74 -4.64 -9.21
CA SER A 382 23.35 -3.40 -9.74
C SER A 382 24.56 -3.68 -10.60
N LYS A 383 25.48 -4.53 -10.11
CA LYS A 383 26.69 -4.91 -10.83
C LYS A 383 26.38 -5.69 -12.11
N ASP A 384 25.37 -6.56 -12.08
CA ASP A 384 24.96 -7.35 -13.24
C ASP A 384 24.38 -6.44 -14.33
N VAL A 385 23.54 -5.46 -13.96
CA VAL A 385 22.97 -4.46 -14.89
C VAL A 385 24.08 -3.59 -15.49
N GLU A 386 24.99 -3.04 -14.68
CA GLU A 386 26.11 -2.24 -15.15
C GLU A 386 26.99 -3.01 -16.15
N LYS A 387 27.33 -4.25 -15.81
CA LYS A 387 28.10 -5.14 -16.68
C LYS A 387 27.40 -5.43 -18.01
N ALA A 388 26.09 -5.69 -18.00
CA ALA A 388 25.31 -5.91 -19.21
C ALA A 388 25.30 -4.67 -20.12
N ILE A 389 25.11 -3.48 -19.53
CA ILE A 389 25.15 -2.20 -20.25
C ILE A 389 26.53 -1.94 -20.87
N ASP A 390 27.60 -2.16 -20.10
CA ASP A 390 28.96 -1.98 -20.58
C ASP A 390 29.28 -2.91 -21.75
N GLN A 391 28.78 -4.17 -21.70
CA GLN A 391 28.94 -5.14 -22.78
C GLN A 391 28.25 -4.66 -24.07
N VAL A 392 26.97 -4.24 -23.99
CA VAL A 392 26.22 -3.73 -25.15
C VAL A 392 26.90 -2.49 -25.72
N ASN A 393 27.37 -1.58 -24.88
CA ASN A 393 28.08 -0.40 -25.31
C ASN A 393 29.43 -0.73 -25.96
N ALA A 394 30.20 -1.68 -25.43
CA ALA A 394 31.47 -2.11 -26.02
C ALA A 394 31.27 -2.75 -27.40
N GLU A 395 30.16 -3.45 -27.62
CA GLU A 395 29.87 -4.16 -28.87
C GLU A 395 29.34 -3.24 -29.98
N HIS A 396 28.53 -2.21 -29.62
CA HIS A 396 27.77 -1.44 -30.62
C HIS A 396 28.10 0.04 -30.70
N SER A 397 28.94 0.59 -29.79
CA SER A 397 29.35 2.01 -29.88
C SER A 397 30.17 2.31 -31.11
N THR A 398 30.01 3.52 -31.61
CA THR A 398 30.89 4.10 -32.65
C THR A 398 31.60 5.35 -32.09
N ASP A 399 32.50 5.96 -32.87
CA ASP A 399 33.23 7.16 -32.44
C ASP A 399 32.32 8.33 -32.01
N ASN A 400 31.08 8.39 -32.57
CA ASN A 400 30.16 9.49 -32.37
C ASN A 400 28.83 9.08 -31.76
N TRP A 401 28.63 7.80 -31.35
CA TRP A 401 27.37 7.32 -30.84
C TRP A 401 27.55 6.20 -29.82
N LYS A 402 26.85 6.32 -28.69
CA LYS A 402 26.75 5.32 -27.64
C LYS A 402 25.30 4.85 -27.55
N PRO A 403 25.01 3.53 -27.66
CA PRO A 403 23.64 3.05 -27.73
C PRO A 403 22.87 3.10 -26.41
N VAL A 404 23.50 2.79 -25.27
CA VAL A 404 22.83 2.74 -23.97
C VAL A 404 23.39 3.81 -23.05
N HIS A 405 22.53 4.76 -22.66
CA HIS A 405 22.83 5.78 -21.66
C HIS A 405 22.19 5.40 -20.32
N TYR A 406 23.00 5.10 -19.34
CA TYR A 406 22.57 4.69 -18.02
C TYR A 406 22.68 5.85 -17.03
N LYS A 407 21.58 6.12 -16.30
CA LYS A 407 21.47 7.15 -15.26
C LYS A 407 21.05 6.53 -13.95
N ASN A 408 22.00 6.38 -13.04
CA ASN A 408 21.78 5.85 -11.69
C ASN A 408 21.48 6.99 -10.70
N GLU A 409 20.51 7.83 -11.06
CA GLU A 409 20.10 9.03 -10.32
C GLU A 409 18.59 9.27 -10.49
N SER A 410 18.00 10.04 -9.56
CA SER A 410 16.60 10.45 -9.62
C SER A 410 16.45 11.74 -10.43
N PHE A 411 15.32 11.86 -11.12
CA PHE A 411 14.90 13.06 -11.84
C PHE A 411 13.60 13.61 -11.24
N SER A 412 13.35 14.90 -11.36
CA SER A 412 12.08 15.49 -11.00
C SER A 412 10.96 14.95 -11.91
N GLN A 413 9.70 15.01 -11.46
CA GLN A 413 8.57 14.59 -12.30
C GLN A 413 8.48 15.42 -13.59
N ALA A 414 8.79 16.72 -13.52
CA ALA A 414 8.84 17.60 -14.68
C ALA A 414 9.93 17.18 -15.68
N ALA A 415 11.14 16.82 -15.17
CA ALA A 415 12.21 16.30 -16.02
C ALA A 415 11.85 14.94 -16.63
N LEU A 416 11.23 14.04 -15.86
CA LEU A 416 10.74 12.75 -16.38
C LEU A 416 9.68 12.94 -17.46
N ALA A 417 8.70 13.83 -17.26
CA ALA A 417 7.68 14.15 -18.26
C ALA A 417 8.32 14.63 -19.57
N ARG A 418 9.34 15.49 -19.48
CA ARG A 418 10.09 15.98 -20.65
C ARG A 418 10.87 14.87 -21.37
N LEU A 419 11.48 13.94 -20.61
CA LEU A 419 12.19 12.78 -21.17
C LEU A 419 11.23 11.76 -21.78
N TYR A 420 10.10 11.48 -21.13
CA TYR A 420 9.05 10.61 -21.69
C TYR A 420 8.51 11.16 -23.00
N ARG A 421 8.24 12.48 -23.07
CA ARG A 421 7.76 13.13 -24.28
C ARG A 421 8.74 13.06 -25.46
N ALA A 422 10.03 13.03 -25.18
CA ALA A 422 11.07 12.94 -26.19
C ALA A 422 11.31 11.52 -26.70
N ALA A 423 10.80 10.50 -26.00
CA ALA A 423 11.08 9.11 -26.32
C ALA A 423 10.01 8.48 -27.24
N ASP A 424 10.46 7.90 -28.36
CA ASP A 424 9.61 7.19 -29.32
C ASP A 424 9.03 5.89 -28.76
N VAL A 425 9.74 5.24 -27.81
CA VAL A 425 9.34 3.96 -27.24
C VAL A 425 9.50 3.96 -25.71
N GLY A 426 8.41 3.81 -24.98
CA GLY A 426 8.44 3.54 -23.54
C GLY A 426 8.58 2.03 -23.30
N VAL A 427 9.60 1.62 -22.54
CA VAL A 427 9.92 0.20 -22.33
C VAL A 427 9.76 -0.17 -20.86
N VAL A 428 8.65 -0.83 -20.53
CA VAL A 428 8.25 -1.21 -19.17
C VAL A 428 8.18 -2.73 -19.08
N THR A 429 9.23 -3.35 -18.54
CA THR A 429 9.45 -4.80 -18.61
C THR A 429 9.61 -5.50 -17.26
N PRO A 430 8.82 -5.15 -16.20
CA PRO A 430 8.97 -5.84 -14.94
C PRO A 430 8.66 -7.33 -15.08
N LEU A 431 9.39 -8.16 -14.32
CA LEU A 431 9.13 -9.60 -14.19
C LEU A 431 7.81 -9.84 -13.45
N ALA A 432 7.50 -8.99 -12.49
CA ALA A 432 6.20 -8.87 -11.81
C ALA A 432 6.10 -7.47 -11.20
N ASP A 433 4.91 -6.86 -11.26
CA ASP A 433 4.64 -5.55 -10.64
C ASP A 433 3.15 -5.44 -10.29
N GLY A 434 2.83 -4.81 -9.16
CA GLY A 434 1.43 -4.61 -8.77
C GLY A 434 0.66 -3.76 -9.76
N MET A 435 1.22 -2.61 -10.16
CA MET A 435 0.65 -1.74 -11.20
C MET A 435 1.69 -1.31 -12.22
N ASN A 436 2.75 -0.64 -11.82
CA ASN A 436 3.74 0.10 -12.60
C ASN A 436 3.18 1.40 -13.19
N LEU A 437 3.23 2.47 -12.39
CA LEU A 437 2.71 3.79 -12.80
C LEU A 437 3.51 4.41 -13.96
N VAL A 438 4.78 4.05 -14.14
CA VAL A 438 5.63 4.53 -15.26
C VAL A 438 4.95 4.28 -16.61
N ALA A 439 4.25 3.15 -16.78
CA ALA A 439 3.50 2.88 -18.00
C ALA A 439 2.41 3.94 -18.26
N LYS A 440 1.71 4.37 -17.21
CA LYS A 440 0.68 5.41 -17.28
C LYS A 440 1.28 6.80 -17.46
N GLU A 441 2.36 7.10 -16.73
CA GLU A 441 3.12 8.35 -16.79
C GLU A 441 3.69 8.59 -18.20
N TYR A 442 4.27 7.55 -18.82
CA TYR A 442 4.76 7.61 -20.18
C TYR A 442 3.65 8.02 -21.16
N VAL A 443 2.48 7.39 -21.06
CA VAL A 443 1.32 7.70 -21.93
C VAL A 443 0.85 9.13 -21.73
N ALA A 444 0.73 9.59 -20.48
CA ALA A 444 0.25 10.92 -20.13
C ALA A 444 1.18 12.04 -20.61
N ALA A 445 2.49 11.78 -20.67
CA ALA A 445 3.49 12.77 -21.06
C ALA A 445 3.65 12.95 -22.59
N GLN A 446 3.05 12.07 -23.41
CA GLN A 446 3.26 12.07 -24.86
C GLN A 446 2.68 13.28 -25.59
N ASP A 447 3.23 13.56 -26.79
CA ASP A 447 2.67 14.55 -27.70
C ASP A 447 1.44 13.97 -28.41
N PRO A 448 0.25 14.59 -28.31
CA PRO A 448 -0.96 14.12 -28.99
C PRO A 448 -0.81 14.00 -30.52
N ASP A 449 0.04 14.85 -31.10
CA ASP A 449 0.24 14.90 -32.55
C ASP A 449 1.27 13.89 -33.05
N ASP A 450 2.24 13.48 -32.19
CA ASP A 450 3.28 12.52 -32.53
C ASP A 450 3.68 11.64 -31.32
N PRO A 451 2.76 10.84 -30.76
CA PRO A 451 3.03 10.06 -29.57
C PRO A 451 3.98 8.89 -29.84
N GLY A 452 4.74 8.50 -28.81
CA GLY A 452 5.49 7.25 -28.81
C GLY A 452 4.61 6.02 -28.57
N VAL A 453 5.26 4.84 -28.51
CA VAL A 453 4.59 3.55 -28.31
C VAL A 453 5.02 2.94 -26.99
N LEU A 454 4.05 2.40 -26.25
CA LEU A 454 4.31 1.68 -25.00
C LEU A 454 4.55 0.19 -25.28
N VAL A 455 5.71 -0.31 -24.87
CA VAL A 455 6.05 -1.75 -24.72
C VAL A 455 5.88 -2.10 -23.26
N LEU A 456 4.98 -3.04 -22.95
CA LEU A 456 4.53 -3.30 -21.58
C LEU A 456 4.55 -4.80 -21.25
N SER A 457 5.16 -5.14 -20.12
CA SER A 457 5.08 -6.50 -19.56
C SER A 457 3.63 -6.89 -19.23
N LYS A 458 3.21 -8.06 -19.71
CA LYS A 458 1.92 -8.67 -19.34
C LYS A 458 1.80 -9.01 -17.84
N PHE A 459 2.93 -8.97 -17.11
CA PHE A 459 2.97 -9.21 -15.66
C PHE A 459 2.95 -7.92 -14.82
N ALA A 460 2.90 -6.75 -15.44
CA ALA A 460 2.57 -5.51 -14.76
C ALA A 460 1.05 -5.36 -14.63
N GLY A 461 0.55 -4.86 -13.49
CA GLY A 461 -0.89 -4.63 -13.30
C GLY A 461 -1.49 -3.66 -14.32
N ALA A 462 -0.70 -2.71 -14.83
CA ALA A 462 -1.11 -1.80 -15.90
C ALA A 462 -1.59 -2.53 -17.17
N ALA A 463 -1.11 -3.75 -17.41
CA ALA A 463 -1.53 -4.57 -18.56
C ALA A 463 -2.99 -5.08 -18.45
N GLU A 464 -3.61 -5.08 -17.26
CA GLU A 464 -5.06 -5.32 -17.16
C GLU A 464 -5.90 -4.12 -17.67
N GLY A 465 -5.32 -2.91 -17.60
CA GLY A 465 -5.98 -1.70 -18.08
C GLY A 465 -5.75 -1.41 -19.58
N PHE A 466 -4.60 -1.84 -20.11
CA PHE A 466 -4.19 -1.61 -21.50
C PHE A 466 -4.14 -2.92 -22.27
N ASN A 467 -4.92 -3.02 -23.34
CA ASN A 467 -4.98 -4.23 -24.17
C ASN A 467 -3.92 -4.23 -25.31
N GLU A 468 -3.87 -5.30 -26.11
CA GLU A 468 -2.93 -5.47 -27.22
C GLU A 468 -3.12 -4.48 -28.39
N ASP A 469 -4.32 -3.88 -28.52
CA ASP A 469 -4.59 -2.83 -29.51
C ASP A 469 -4.07 -1.45 -29.04
N GLU A 470 -3.63 -1.35 -27.81
CA GLU A 470 -3.16 -0.13 -27.13
C GLU A 470 -1.66 -0.17 -26.87
N ALA A 471 -1.20 -1.12 -26.06
CA ALA A 471 0.21 -1.35 -25.77
C ALA A 471 0.72 -2.60 -26.51
N LEU A 472 2.04 -2.67 -26.72
CA LEU A 472 2.67 -3.90 -27.19
C LEU A 472 2.99 -4.77 -25.97
N LEU A 473 2.11 -5.75 -25.68
CA LEU A 473 2.25 -6.64 -24.53
C LEU A 473 3.30 -7.72 -24.79
N ILE A 474 4.25 -7.87 -23.84
CA ILE A 474 5.38 -8.81 -23.96
C ILE A 474 5.51 -9.75 -22.77
N ASP A 475 6.20 -10.85 -22.96
CA ASP A 475 6.71 -11.69 -21.89
C ASP A 475 8.12 -11.21 -21.49
N PRO A 476 8.31 -10.63 -20.29
CA PRO A 476 9.61 -10.09 -19.88
C PRO A 476 10.67 -11.17 -19.67
N ASN A 477 10.30 -12.45 -19.58
CA ASN A 477 11.24 -13.56 -19.46
C ASN A 477 11.82 -13.97 -20.82
N ARG A 478 11.36 -13.36 -21.92
CA ARG A 478 11.77 -13.65 -23.29
C ARG A 478 12.34 -12.38 -23.93
N PRO A 479 13.67 -12.18 -23.87
CA PRO A 479 14.32 -11.00 -24.46
C PRO A 479 14.00 -10.82 -25.96
N GLU A 480 13.74 -11.91 -26.68
CA GLU A 480 13.37 -11.87 -28.11
C GLU A 480 11.98 -11.20 -28.30
N ASP A 481 11.00 -11.47 -27.42
CA ASP A 481 9.68 -10.83 -27.47
C ASP A 481 9.80 -9.32 -27.21
N ILE A 482 10.64 -8.94 -26.23
CA ILE A 482 10.91 -7.53 -25.92
C ILE A 482 11.58 -6.85 -27.14
N ALA A 483 12.59 -7.48 -27.73
CA ALA A 483 13.30 -6.96 -28.90
C ALA A 483 12.39 -6.77 -30.12
N ALA A 484 11.55 -7.76 -30.41
CA ALA A 484 10.57 -7.69 -31.50
C ALA A 484 9.56 -6.55 -31.28
N ALA A 485 9.10 -6.36 -30.03
CA ALA A 485 8.18 -5.27 -29.68
C ALA A 485 8.84 -3.88 -29.78
N ILE A 486 10.10 -3.73 -29.34
CA ILE A 486 10.86 -2.47 -29.50
C ILE A 486 11.02 -2.12 -30.97
N SER A 487 11.43 -3.10 -31.81
CA SER A 487 11.60 -2.88 -33.25
C SER A 487 10.28 -2.50 -33.91
N LYS A 488 9.18 -3.22 -33.60
CA LYS A 488 7.84 -2.89 -34.09
C LYS A 488 7.38 -1.51 -33.65
N ALA A 489 7.63 -1.12 -32.40
CA ALA A 489 7.30 0.19 -31.87
C ALA A 489 8.05 1.33 -32.61
N ALA A 490 9.35 1.15 -32.84
CA ALA A 490 10.19 2.14 -33.51
C ALA A 490 9.78 2.40 -34.98
N GLU A 491 9.21 1.38 -35.65
CA GLU A 491 8.78 1.45 -37.06
C GLU A 491 7.27 1.74 -37.23
N MET A 492 6.52 1.88 -36.12
CA MET A 492 5.06 2.03 -36.16
C MET A 492 4.64 3.33 -36.84
N PRO A 493 3.71 3.26 -37.83
CA PRO A 493 3.19 4.45 -38.50
C PRO A 493 2.53 5.42 -37.50
N ARG A 494 2.68 6.72 -37.75
CA ARG A 494 2.16 7.80 -36.87
C ARG A 494 0.66 7.66 -36.59
N ASP A 495 -0.16 7.37 -37.62
CA ASP A 495 -1.61 7.26 -37.44
C ASP A 495 -2.00 6.10 -36.49
N GLU A 496 -1.26 4.98 -36.55
CA GLU A 496 -1.45 3.86 -35.61
C GLU A 496 -1.01 4.25 -34.20
N ARG A 497 0.11 4.98 -34.06
CA ARG A 497 0.60 5.47 -32.76
C ARG A 497 -0.42 6.40 -32.10
N ILE A 498 -0.99 7.35 -32.88
CA ILE A 498 -2.03 8.26 -32.40
C ILE A 498 -3.27 7.49 -31.94
N LYS A 499 -3.73 6.52 -32.74
CA LYS A 499 -4.90 5.69 -32.38
C LYS A 499 -4.70 4.95 -31.07
N ARG A 500 -3.55 4.28 -30.89
CA ARG A 500 -3.20 3.52 -29.68
C ARG A 500 -3.10 4.44 -28.46
N TRP A 501 -2.36 5.54 -28.62
CA TRP A 501 -2.18 6.52 -27.55
C TRP A 501 -3.52 7.14 -27.10
N ARG A 502 -4.38 7.54 -28.04
CA ARG A 502 -5.68 8.14 -27.72
C ARG A 502 -6.53 7.20 -26.86
N SER A 503 -6.61 5.93 -27.24
CA SER A 503 -7.38 4.93 -26.50
C SER A 503 -6.86 4.75 -25.06
N MET A 504 -5.54 4.76 -24.86
CA MET A 504 -4.94 4.69 -23.52
C MET A 504 -5.20 5.99 -22.72
N MET A 505 -5.06 7.13 -23.35
CA MET A 505 -5.25 8.44 -22.72
C MET A 505 -6.71 8.64 -22.28
N ASP A 506 -7.69 8.27 -23.12
CA ASP A 506 -9.12 8.33 -22.79
C ASP A 506 -9.43 7.53 -21.50
N LYS A 507 -8.76 6.40 -21.28
CA LYS A 507 -8.90 5.59 -20.05
C LYS A 507 -8.27 6.29 -18.84
N LEU A 508 -7.11 6.91 -19.00
CA LEU A 508 -6.43 7.64 -17.91
C LEU A 508 -7.23 8.89 -17.50
N GLU A 509 -7.84 9.59 -18.45
CA GLU A 509 -8.71 10.73 -18.17
C GLU A 509 -10.04 10.33 -17.53
N ALA A 510 -10.56 9.14 -17.87
CA ALA A 510 -11.81 8.62 -17.32
C ALA A 510 -11.68 8.11 -15.87
N TYR A 511 -10.48 7.71 -15.44
CA TYR A 511 -10.24 7.17 -14.10
C TYR A 511 -8.87 7.61 -13.57
N THR A 512 -8.88 8.63 -12.75
CA THR A 512 -7.70 9.27 -12.19
C THR A 512 -7.32 8.71 -10.82
N ILE A 513 -6.23 9.20 -10.24
CA ILE A 513 -5.83 8.90 -8.86
C ILE A 513 -6.89 9.35 -7.84
N HIS A 514 -7.62 10.42 -8.13
CA HIS A 514 -8.69 10.92 -7.26
C HIS A 514 -9.90 9.99 -7.28
N ASP A 515 -10.25 9.45 -8.45
CA ASP A 515 -11.33 8.46 -8.58
C ASP A 515 -10.96 7.15 -7.87
N TRP A 516 -9.69 6.72 -7.97
CA TRP A 516 -9.18 5.57 -7.23
C TRP A 516 -9.34 5.71 -5.71
N ALA A 517 -8.94 6.87 -5.17
CA ALA A 517 -9.07 7.12 -3.74
C ALA A 517 -10.55 7.20 -3.32
N ALA A 518 -11.39 7.88 -4.12
CA ALA A 518 -12.81 8.02 -3.89
C ALA A 518 -13.53 6.67 -3.88
N ASP A 519 -13.28 5.83 -4.88
CA ASP A 519 -13.88 4.49 -4.99
C ASP A 519 -13.48 3.60 -3.80
N TYR A 520 -12.22 3.64 -3.41
CA TYR A 520 -11.75 2.86 -2.27
C TYR A 520 -12.39 3.31 -0.96
N LEU A 521 -12.40 4.62 -0.68
CA LEU A 521 -12.93 5.17 0.56
C LEU A 521 -14.46 5.01 0.65
N ALA A 522 -15.19 5.19 -0.45
CA ALA A 522 -16.62 4.92 -0.51
C ALA A 522 -16.90 3.43 -0.19
N LYS A 523 -16.05 2.53 -0.68
CA LYS A 523 -16.19 1.10 -0.42
C LYS A 523 -15.80 0.72 1.00
N LEU A 524 -14.84 1.41 1.60
CA LEU A 524 -14.49 1.25 3.01
C LEU A 524 -15.63 1.69 3.92
N ASP A 525 -16.32 2.78 3.60
CA ASP A 525 -17.50 3.23 4.34
C ASP A 525 -18.67 2.24 4.23
N ASP A 526 -18.91 1.71 3.02
CA ASP A 526 -19.89 0.63 2.76
C ASP A 526 -19.53 -0.71 3.46
N SER A 527 -18.27 -0.95 3.77
CA SER A 527 -17.81 -2.18 4.42
C SER A 527 -18.17 -2.23 5.89
N ARG A 528 -18.57 -1.11 6.48
CA ARG A 528 -19.25 -1.08 7.77
C ARG A 528 -20.52 -1.92 7.66
N VAL A 529 -20.43 -3.16 8.03
CA VAL A 529 -21.60 -3.97 8.23
C VAL A 529 -22.32 -3.42 9.45
N THR A 530 -23.36 -2.65 9.20
CA THR A 530 -24.46 -2.58 10.14
C THR A 530 -25.03 -4.00 10.13
N LEU A 531 -24.50 -4.87 10.98
CA LEU A 531 -25.15 -6.14 11.23
C LEU A 531 -26.59 -5.79 11.55
N PRO A 532 -27.61 -6.39 10.91
CA PRO A 532 -28.98 -6.22 11.31
C PRO A 532 -29.07 -6.38 12.82
N ALA A 533 -29.98 -5.69 13.50
CA ALA A 533 -30.09 -5.74 14.96
C ALA A 533 -30.29 -7.16 15.50
N ASP A 534 -30.71 -8.10 14.66
CA ASP A 534 -30.83 -9.53 14.88
C ASP A 534 -29.51 -10.32 14.68
N HIS A 535 -28.48 -9.70 14.09
CA HIS A 535 -27.10 -10.20 14.05
C HIS A 535 -26.22 -9.43 15.02
N PHE A 536 -26.56 -9.47 16.29
CA PHE A 536 -25.64 -8.95 17.28
C PHE A 536 -24.32 -9.70 17.14
N PRO A 537 -23.18 -8.97 16.98
CA PRO A 537 -21.88 -9.58 17.15
C PRO A 537 -21.95 -10.16 18.55
N TYR A 538 -21.86 -11.45 18.64
CA TYR A 538 -21.87 -12.16 19.90
C TYR A 538 -20.64 -11.75 20.69
N LEU A 539 -20.63 -10.50 21.09
CA LEU A 539 -19.80 -9.83 22.10
C LEU A 539 -18.38 -10.42 22.19
N GLY A 540 -17.65 -10.48 21.07
CA GLY A 540 -16.26 -10.91 21.10
C GLY A 540 -16.01 -12.39 21.44
N LEU A 541 -17.03 -13.25 21.49
CA LEU A 541 -16.88 -14.67 21.80
C LEU A 541 -16.46 -15.52 20.58
N GLY A 542 -16.04 -14.89 19.48
CA GLY A 542 -15.44 -15.57 18.34
C GLY A 542 -16.39 -16.52 17.56
N TRP A 543 -17.68 -16.26 17.57
CA TRP A 543 -18.66 -17.09 16.87
C TRP A 543 -18.97 -16.54 15.49
N THR A 544 -18.57 -17.29 14.50
CA THR A 544 -18.63 -16.86 13.10
C THR A 544 -19.81 -17.44 12.33
N ASN A 545 -20.60 -18.32 12.93
CA ASN A 545 -21.75 -18.91 12.26
C ASN A 545 -22.81 -19.43 13.22
N GLU A 546 -24.04 -19.56 12.73
CA GLU A 546 -25.20 -20.09 13.46
C GLU A 546 -24.98 -21.49 14.06
N SER A 547 -24.04 -22.26 13.53
CA SER A 547 -23.76 -23.62 14.03
C SER A 547 -23.03 -23.65 15.39
N GLN A 548 -22.45 -22.54 15.82
CA GLN A 548 -21.82 -22.40 17.14
C GLN A 548 -22.76 -21.82 18.21
N MET A 549 -23.87 -21.18 17.81
CA MET A 549 -24.91 -20.67 18.73
C MET A 549 -25.43 -21.73 19.71
N PRO A 550 -25.68 -22.97 19.29
CA PRO A 550 -26.24 -23.98 20.21
C PRO A 550 -25.31 -24.36 21.36
N LEU A 551 -24.03 -24.02 21.30
CA LEU A 551 -23.07 -24.35 22.36
C LEU A 551 -23.23 -23.46 23.61
N TYR A 552 -23.89 -22.28 23.48
CA TYR A 552 -24.02 -21.32 24.56
C TYR A 552 -25.41 -20.61 24.54
N PRO A 553 -26.50 -21.34 24.48
CA PRO A 553 -27.85 -20.78 24.28
C PRO A 553 -28.25 -19.78 25.37
N ASN A 554 -27.93 -20.08 26.62
CA ASN A 554 -28.36 -19.27 27.77
C ASN A 554 -27.72 -17.87 27.75
N TYR A 555 -26.45 -17.78 27.38
CA TYR A 555 -25.78 -16.47 27.26
C TYR A 555 -26.28 -15.67 26.06
N SER A 556 -26.45 -16.31 24.92
CA SER A 556 -26.94 -15.67 23.69
C SER A 556 -28.36 -15.12 23.89
N GLU A 557 -29.28 -15.88 24.49
CA GLU A 557 -30.63 -15.43 24.81
C GLU A 557 -30.63 -14.27 25.79
N ALA A 558 -29.79 -14.31 26.82
CA ALA A 558 -29.66 -13.25 27.82
C ALA A 558 -29.09 -11.96 27.25
N ALA A 559 -28.11 -12.06 26.32
CA ALA A 559 -27.52 -10.92 25.63
C ALA A 559 -28.52 -10.25 24.68
N VAL A 560 -29.29 -11.03 23.94
CA VAL A 560 -30.37 -10.52 23.08
C VAL A 560 -31.47 -9.84 23.91
N ALA A 561 -31.87 -10.44 25.03
CA ALA A 561 -32.83 -9.84 25.94
C ALA A 561 -32.36 -8.51 26.52
N TYR A 562 -31.07 -8.42 26.92
CA TYR A 562 -30.47 -7.17 27.39
C TYR A 562 -30.46 -6.09 26.31
N ALA A 563 -30.10 -6.44 25.08
CA ALA A 563 -30.04 -5.50 23.97
C ALA A 563 -31.42 -4.95 23.58
N ALA A 564 -32.47 -5.77 23.70
CA ALA A 564 -33.84 -5.39 23.35
C ALA A 564 -34.50 -4.45 24.35
N VAL A 565 -33.94 -4.24 25.55
CA VAL A 565 -34.53 -3.37 26.57
C VAL A 565 -34.25 -1.91 26.24
N ASP A 566 -35.29 -1.06 26.30
CA ASP A 566 -35.12 0.39 26.13
C ASP A 566 -34.14 0.94 27.16
N PRO A 567 -33.10 1.70 26.73
CA PRO A 567 -32.13 2.32 27.64
C PRO A 567 -32.76 3.24 28.70
N ALA A 568 -33.95 3.77 28.45
CA ALA A 568 -34.69 4.61 29.41
C ALA A 568 -35.34 3.80 30.56
N ASP A 569 -35.53 2.49 30.40
CA ASP A 569 -36.08 1.60 31.45
C ASP A 569 -34.93 1.01 32.29
N VAL A 570 -34.47 1.79 33.27
CA VAL A 570 -33.30 1.46 34.10
C VAL A 570 -33.45 0.16 34.89
N GLU A 571 -34.65 -0.10 35.47
CA GLU A 571 -34.87 -1.30 36.28
C GLU A 571 -34.85 -2.57 35.42
N LEU A 572 -35.53 -2.53 34.27
CA LEU A 572 -35.56 -3.66 33.33
C LEU A 572 -34.17 -3.92 32.71
N LYS A 573 -33.42 -2.84 32.43
CA LYS A 573 -32.05 -2.93 31.91
C LYS A 573 -31.11 -3.56 32.92
N GLN A 574 -31.21 -3.19 34.22
CA GLN A 574 -30.41 -3.80 35.28
C GLN A 574 -30.73 -5.28 35.47
N ALA A 575 -32.02 -5.66 35.41
CA ALA A 575 -32.42 -7.05 35.51
C ALA A 575 -31.91 -7.89 34.33
N ALA A 576 -32.04 -7.36 33.11
CA ALA A 576 -31.52 -8.02 31.91
C ALA A 576 -29.99 -8.15 31.93
N TYR A 577 -29.25 -7.15 32.44
CA TYR A 577 -27.81 -7.21 32.66
C TYR A 577 -27.42 -8.27 33.68
N ALA A 578 -28.12 -8.37 34.80
CA ALA A 578 -27.86 -9.39 35.81
C ALA A 578 -28.04 -10.81 35.26
N ASN A 579 -29.06 -11.03 34.41
CA ASN A 579 -29.27 -12.32 33.75
C ASN A 579 -28.16 -12.64 32.74
N MET A 580 -27.73 -11.65 31.93
CA MET A 580 -26.62 -11.79 30.99
C MET A 580 -25.31 -12.09 31.73
N LYS A 581 -25.02 -11.39 32.84
CA LYS A 581 -23.86 -11.63 33.68
C LYS A 581 -23.84 -13.03 34.28
N THR A 582 -24.97 -13.52 34.76
CA THR A 582 -25.11 -14.89 35.31
C THR A 582 -24.79 -15.93 34.23
N ALA A 583 -25.40 -15.78 33.04
CA ALA A 583 -25.12 -16.68 31.92
C ALA A 583 -23.66 -16.61 31.44
N PHE A 584 -23.04 -15.46 31.56
CA PHE A 584 -21.63 -15.28 31.28
C PHE A 584 -20.72 -15.98 32.34
N ASP A 585 -21.03 -15.81 33.63
CA ASP A 585 -20.26 -16.43 34.71
C ASP A 585 -20.36 -17.98 34.66
N GLU A 586 -21.49 -18.52 34.23
CA GLU A 586 -21.69 -19.96 33.97
C GLU A 586 -20.82 -20.44 32.78
N LEU A 587 -20.66 -19.61 31.74
CA LEU A 587 -19.85 -19.89 30.59
C LEU A 587 -18.33 -19.81 30.91
N ALA A 588 -17.92 -18.80 31.68
CA ALA A 588 -16.52 -18.53 32.02
C ALA A 588 -15.93 -19.57 32.98
N GLY A 589 -16.76 -20.21 33.81
CA GLY A 589 -16.32 -21.22 34.76
C GLY A 589 -15.55 -22.41 34.14
N PRO A 590 -15.95 -22.97 32.99
CA PRO A 590 -15.20 -24.02 32.29
C PRO A 590 -14.00 -23.54 31.47
N LEU A 591 -13.87 -22.22 31.24
CA LEU A 591 -12.92 -21.64 30.27
C LEU A 591 -11.70 -20.96 30.92
N THR A 592 -11.39 -21.27 32.15
CA THR A 592 -10.32 -20.64 32.96
C THR A 592 -8.91 -20.66 32.36
N HIS A 593 -8.68 -21.33 31.24
CA HIS A 593 -7.41 -21.34 30.52
C HIS A 593 -7.35 -20.46 29.27
N THR A 594 -8.41 -19.68 28.99
CA THR A 594 -8.45 -18.74 27.85
C THR A 594 -8.74 -17.31 28.31
N GLN A 595 -8.21 -16.92 29.46
CA GLN A 595 -8.47 -15.65 30.13
C GLN A 595 -8.24 -14.40 29.29
N ASP A 596 -7.37 -14.44 28.27
CA ASP A 596 -7.02 -13.26 27.49
C ASP A 596 -8.06 -12.85 26.41
N ARG A 597 -9.09 -13.65 26.18
CA ARG A 597 -10.06 -13.40 25.12
C ARG A 597 -11.47 -13.02 25.60
N LEU A 598 -11.76 -13.14 26.90
CA LEU A 598 -13.08 -12.89 27.48
C LEU A 598 -13.32 -11.44 27.96
N TRP A 599 -12.36 -10.55 27.74
CA TRP A 599 -12.33 -9.24 28.38
C TRP A 599 -12.86 -8.08 27.54
N VAL A 600 -13.73 -8.31 26.61
CA VAL A 600 -14.37 -7.19 25.89
C VAL A 600 -15.89 -7.28 25.98
N LEU A 601 -16.39 -7.16 27.21
CA LEU A 601 -17.66 -6.44 27.37
C LEU A 601 -17.31 -4.97 27.12
N PRO A 602 -17.87 -4.29 26.11
CA PRO A 602 -17.55 -2.89 25.86
C PRO A 602 -17.90 -2.09 27.13
N ASN A 603 -16.93 -1.42 27.73
CA ASN A 603 -17.11 -0.50 28.84
C ASN A 603 -18.21 0.54 28.58
N ASN A 604 -18.56 0.78 27.32
CA ASN A 604 -19.59 1.73 26.88
C ASN A 604 -21.02 1.40 27.38
N HIS A 605 -21.29 0.14 27.79
CA HIS A 605 -22.60 -0.19 28.34
C HIS A 605 -22.68 -0.06 29.86
N VAL A 606 -21.55 -0.10 30.56
CA VAL A 606 -21.51 0.06 32.03
C VAL A 606 -21.58 1.55 32.39
N ASP A 607 -20.95 2.43 31.63
CA ASP A 607 -20.96 3.88 31.89
C ASP A 607 -22.31 4.55 31.59
N GLN A 608 -23.15 3.94 30.76
CA GLN A 608 -24.50 4.46 30.50
C GLN A 608 -25.52 4.10 31.60
N MET A 609 -25.19 3.19 32.50
CA MET A 609 -26.02 2.77 33.60
C MET A 609 -25.82 3.62 34.87
N GLY A 610 -25.70 4.92 34.73
CA GLY A 610 -25.55 5.95 35.76
C GLY A 610 -25.64 5.46 37.20
N GLY A 611 -24.55 5.26 37.89
CA GLY A 611 -24.49 5.17 39.35
C GLY A 611 -24.73 3.79 39.96
N ALA A 612 -24.69 2.71 39.22
CA ALA A 612 -24.68 1.38 39.79
C ALA A 612 -23.27 0.96 40.18
N THR A 613 -22.90 1.33 41.38
CA THR A 613 -21.95 0.74 42.30
C THR A 613 -20.52 0.48 41.79
N GLU A 614 -19.60 1.15 42.42
CA GLU A 614 -18.28 0.70 42.73
C GLU A 614 -18.27 -0.78 43.16
N GLY A 615 -18.24 -1.64 42.21
CA GLY A 615 -17.93 -3.05 42.33
C GLY A 615 -16.87 -3.31 41.30
N SER A 616 -15.63 -3.07 41.68
CA SER A 616 -14.44 -3.46 40.95
C SER A 616 -14.64 -4.82 40.29
N ILE A 617 -14.75 -4.82 38.97
CA ILE A 617 -14.33 -5.96 38.18
C ILE A 617 -12.81 -5.81 38.03
N GLU A 618 -12.09 -5.98 39.15
CA GLU A 618 -10.70 -6.38 39.18
C GLU A 618 -10.70 -7.90 39.25
N GLN A 619 -10.42 -8.51 38.18
CA GLN A 619 -9.71 -9.75 37.84
C GLN A 619 -10.23 -10.36 36.57
#